data_3bd01244a6ebeb79ef0b635bc4866baa
#
_entry.id   3bd01244a6ebeb79ef0b635bc4866baa
#
_cell.length_a   1.000
_cell.length_b   1.000
_cell.length_c   1.000
_cell.angle_alpha   90.00
_cell.angle_beta   90.00
_cell.angle_gamma   90.00
#
_symmetry.space_group_name_H-M   'P 1'
#
loop_
_entity.id
_entity.type
_entity.pdbx_description
1 polymer ?
#
loop_
_entity_poly.entity_id
_entity_poly.type
_entity_poly.pdbx_seq_one_letter_code
_entity_poly.pdbx_strand_id
1 'polypeptide(L)'
;MKKCMFFSILVASLLYFPNHASADKAPRSIAGLTLGEQIDMFVDLVQMETSIVLRDRQYLREVDTREIDGFKSGTVDFGNCSKPGQIVRIKLKYEDEDKKFYDDLLARFKKRFGEPDEWRGDPFHVIIAWKWSFSDEKGNKISLILQHSRDEEYKWGNSVKLTNTTLMEQEQLCFEKKNKEEGGKQEAKSSSQKHKLSEKDYQRFIPQ
;
A
#
# COMPACT_ATOMS: atom_id res chain seq x y z
N MET A 1 -67.65 -36.67 -8.41
CA MET A 1 -67.22 -35.25 -8.45
C MET A 1 -66.00 -35.10 -7.59
N LYS A 2 -64.79 -35.13 -8.23
CA LYS A 2 -63.50 -35.01 -7.51
C LYS A 2 -62.94 -33.59 -7.76
N LYS A 3 -62.81 -32.75 -6.71
CA LYS A 3 -62.22 -31.44 -6.76
C LYS A 3 -60.71 -31.59 -6.70
N CYS A 4 -59.98 -31.23 -7.75
CA CYS A 4 -58.55 -31.03 -7.75
C CYS A 4 -58.24 -29.65 -7.17
N MET A 5 -57.52 -29.66 -6.05
CA MET A 5 -56.98 -28.45 -5.40
C MET A 5 -55.56 -28.22 -5.91
N PHE A 6 -55.38 -27.20 -6.75
CA PHE A 6 -54.06 -26.76 -7.22
C PHE A 6 -53.38 -25.95 -6.10
N PHE A 7 -52.28 -26.47 -5.60
CA PHE A 7 -51.42 -25.80 -4.64
C PHE A 7 -50.35 -25.02 -5.44
N SER A 8 -50.53 -23.69 -5.56
CA SER A 8 -49.54 -22.82 -6.16
C SER A 8 -48.42 -22.57 -5.16
N ILE A 9 -47.24 -23.13 -5.43
CA ILE A 9 -45.99 -22.81 -4.69
C ILE A 9 -45.42 -21.55 -5.27
N LEU A 10 -45.50 -20.45 -4.52
CA LEU A 10 -44.86 -19.18 -4.82
C LEU A 10 -43.40 -19.27 -4.40
N VAL A 11 -42.49 -19.50 -5.36
CA VAL A 11 -41.06 -19.46 -5.13
C VAL A 11 -40.60 -18.00 -5.10
N ALA A 12 -40.38 -17.44 -3.91
CA ALA A 12 -39.75 -16.12 -3.71
C ALA A 12 -38.26 -16.26 -3.98
N SER A 13 -37.81 -15.92 -5.19
CA SER A 13 -36.40 -15.78 -5.52
C SER A 13 -35.84 -14.51 -4.83
N LEU A 14 -35.13 -14.72 -3.75
CA LEU A 14 -34.29 -13.71 -3.15
C LEU A 14 -33.19 -13.31 -4.14
N LEU A 15 -33.38 -12.17 -4.81
CA LEU A 15 -32.35 -11.53 -5.62
C LEU A 15 -31.26 -11.02 -4.69
N TYR A 16 -30.20 -11.80 -4.51
CA TYR A 16 -28.95 -11.31 -3.99
C TYR A 16 -28.38 -10.29 -4.99
N PHE A 17 -28.56 -9.01 -4.71
CA PHE A 17 -27.80 -7.95 -5.38
C PHE A 17 -26.41 -7.94 -4.77
N PRO A 18 -25.34 -8.33 -5.52
CA PRO A 18 -24.00 -8.07 -5.06
C PRO A 18 -23.86 -6.55 -4.95
N ASN A 19 -23.47 -6.06 -3.77
CA ASN A 19 -23.03 -4.69 -3.60
C ASN A 19 -21.81 -4.49 -4.49
N HIS A 20 -22.01 -4.02 -5.71
CA HIS A 20 -20.95 -3.51 -6.56
C HIS A 20 -20.44 -2.23 -5.87
N ALA A 21 -19.30 -2.33 -5.20
CA ALA A 21 -18.55 -1.14 -4.80
C ALA A 21 -18.35 -0.30 -6.07
N SER A 22 -18.97 0.87 -6.09
CA SER A 22 -19.01 1.72 -7.28
C SER A 22 -17.57 2.09 -7.65
N ALA A 23 -17.13 1.72 -8.86
CA ALA A 23 -15.80 2.02 -9.39
C ALA A 23 -15.49 3.54 -9.38
N ASP A 24 -16.53 4.36 -9.38
CA ASP A 24 -16.46 5.84 -9.32
C ASP A 24 -16.04 6.40 -7.95
N LYS A 25 -15.89 5.55 -6.93
CA LYS A 25 -15.49 5.96 -5.56
C LYS A 25 -14.02 5.69 -5.23
N ALA A 26 -13.26 5.03 -6.10
CA ALA A 26 -11.87 4.73 -5.82
C ALA A 26 -11.01 6.01 -5.78
N PRO A 27 -10.43 6.39 -4.62
CA PRO A 27 -9.57 7.56 -4.55
C PRO A 27 -8.28 7.29 -5.32
N ARG A 28 -7.89 8.20 -6.19
CA ARG A 28 -6.65 8.10 -6.96
C ARG A 28 -5.66 9.21 -6.66
N SER A 29 -6.12 10.30 -6.04
CA SER A 29 -5.29 11.46 -5.75
C SER A 29 -5.53 12.00 -4.36
N ILE A 30 -4.50 12.62 -3.80
CA ILE A 30 -4.54 13.34 -2.54
C ILE A 30 -3.48 14.46 -2.57
N ALA A 31 -3.84 15.64 -2.09
CA ALA A 31 -2.96 16.81 -1.99
C ALA A 31 -2.23 17.15 -3.31
N GLY A 32 -2.91 17.00 -4.44
CA GLY A 32 -2.36 17.25 -5.77
C GLY A 32 -1.56 16.10 -6.38
N LEU A 33 -1.16 15.10 -5.60
CA LEU A 33 -0.44 13.91 -6.07
C LEU A 33 -1.41 12.84 -6.57
N THR A 34 -1.07 12.12 -7.65
CA THR A 34 -1.97 11.14 -8.29
C THR A 34 -1.27 9.80 -8.53
N LEU A 35 -1.89 8.70 -8.07
CA LEU A 35 -1.40 7.34 -8.30
C LEU A 35 -1.36 6.99 -9.78
N GLY A 36 -0.28 6.33 -10.22
CA GLY A 36 -0.07 5.86 -11.58
C GLY A 36 0.47 6.91 -12.55
N GLU A 37 0.49 8.19 -12.16
CA GLU A 37 1.13 9.25 -12.94
C GLU A 37 2.66 9.24 -12.73
N GLN A 38 3.39 9.89 -13.65
CA GLN A 38 4.85 10.02 -13.57
C GLN A 38 5.23 11.02 -12.48
N ILE A 39 6.20 10.66 -11.63
CA ILE A 39 6.68 11.51 -10.52
C ILE A 39 7.20 12.86 -11.00
N ASP A 40 7.78 12.90 -12.20
CA ASP A 40 8.31 14.11 -12.82
C ASP A 40 7.23 15.19 -13.11
N MET A 41 5.96 14.81 -13.14
CA MET A 41 4.85 15.75 -13.25
C MET A 41 4.58 16.54 -11.97
N PHE A 42 5.21 16.15 -10.85
CA PHE A 42 4.94 16.68 -9.51
C PHE A 42 6.19 17.31 -8.87
N VAL A 43 7.14 17.78 -9.67
CA VAL A 43 8.41 18.35 -9.18
C VAL A 43 8.21 19.53 -8.21
N ASP A 44 7.08 20.23 -8.31
CA ASP A 44 6.72 21.32 -7.39
C ASP A 44 6.20 20.81 -6.04
N LEU A 45 5.81 19.53 -5.96
CA LEU A 45 5.28 18.88 -4.74
C LEU A 45 6.26 17.89 -4.09
N VAL A 46 7.35 17.52 -4.78
CA VAL A 46 8.33 16.54 -4.28
C VAL A 46 9.77 17.09 -4.34
N GLN A 47 10.64 16.55 -3.49
CA GLN A 47 12.06 16.91 -3.40
C GLN A 47 12.88 15.82 -4.08
N MET A 48 12.99 15.85 -5.43
CA MET A 48 13.63 14.77 -6.22
C MET A 48 15.07 14.46 -5.78
N GLU A 49 15.76 15.40 -5.17
CA GLU A 49 17.10 15.27 -4.57
C GLU A 49 17.13 14.30 -3.38
N THR A 50 15.99 14.04 -2.70
CA THR A 50 15.90 13.07 -1.60
C THR A 50 15.62 11.64 -2.07
N SER A 51 15.51 11.42 -3.39
CA SER A 51 15.10 10.14 -3.95
C SER A 51 16.06 9.00 -3.65
N ILE A 52 15.59 7.98 -2.94
CA ILE A 52 16.37 6.79 -2.58
C ILE A 52 15.67 5.50 -3.03
N VAL A 53 16.45 4.45 -3.26
CA VAL A 53 15.90 3.09 -3.42
C VAL A 53 15.56 2.53 -2.04
N LEU A 54 14.34 2.03 -1.85
CA LEU A 54 13.95 1.43 -0.58
C LEU A 54 14.71 0.14 -0.32
N ARG A 55 15.34 0.03 0.85
CA ARG A 55 16.20 -1.10 1.22
C ARG A 55 15.47 -2.44 1.23
N ASP A 56 14.26 -2.46 1.77
CA ASP A 56 13.40 -3.65 1.91
C ASP A 56 12.50 -3.90 0.69
N ARG A 57 12.42 -2.94 -0.22
CA ARG A 57 11.60 -2.96 -1.45
C ARG A 57 12.33 -2.31 -2.61
N GLN A 58 13.44 -2.90 -3.05
CA GLN A 58 14.32 -2.35 -4.08
C GLN A 58 13.63 -2.13 -5.44
N TYR A 59 12.45 -2.70 -5.62
CA TYR A 59 11.55 -2.43 -6.75
C TYR A 59 10.84 -1.08 -6.68
N LEU A 60 11.02 -0.32 -5.59
CA LEU A 60 10.49 1.03 -5.39
C LEU A 60 11.61 2.00 -5.06
N ARG A 61 11.38 3.24 -5.45
CA ARG A 61 12.08 4.42 -4.93
C ARG A 61 11.13 5.23 -4.09
N GLU A 62 11.64 5.90 -3.07
CA GLU A 62 10.90 6.85 -2.24
C GLU A 62 11.51 8.23 -2.39
N VAL A 63 10.67 9.27 -2.33
CA VAL A 63 11.04 10.68 -2.34
C VAL A 63 10.20 11.42 -1.31
N ASP A 64 10.78 12.42 -0.64
CA ASP A 64 10.06 13.28 0.29
C ASP A 64 9.19 14.29 -0.45
N THR A 65 8.05 14.66 0.15
CA THR A 65 7.26 15.79 -0.35
C THR A 65 7.88 17.11 0.06
N ARG A 66 7.65 18.16 -0.73
CA ARG A 66 7.80 19.54 -0.27
C ARG A 66 6.73 19.86 0.76
N GLU A 67 6.75 21.06 1.28
CA GLU A 67 5.68 21.58 2.15
C GLU A 67 4.34 21.58 1.40
N ILE A 68 3.34 20.98 2.02
CA ILE A 68 1.96 20.89 1.51
C ILE A 68 1.03 21.33 2.63
N ASP A 69 0.18 22.32 2.38
CA ASP A 69 -0.74 22.87 3.36
C ASP A 69 -1.56 21.78 4.06
N GLY A 70 -1.56 21.82 5.41
CA GLY A 70 -2.26 20.85 6.27
C GLY A 70 -1.52 19.53 6.48
N PHE A 71 -0.31 19.38 5.90
CA PHE A 71 0.53 18.20 6.10
C PHE A 71 1.91 18.57 6.60
N LYS A 72 2.32 17.97 7.72
CA LYS A 72 3.62 18.15 8.37
C LYS A 72 4.77 17.55 7.55
N SER A 73 4.52 16.43 6.88
CA SER A 73 5.50 15.73 6.03
C SER A 73 4.80 14.69 5.15
N GLY A 74 5.51 14.21 4.14
CA GLY A 74 5.03 13.13 3.30
C GLY A 74 6.13 12.44 2.54
N THR A 75 5.83 11.23 2.06
CA THR A 75 6.68 10.47 1.13
C THR A 75 5.86 9.93 -0.01
N VAL A 76 6.48 9.81 -1.18
CA VAL A 76 5.89 9.24 -2.39
C VAL A 76 6.78 8.10 -2.86
N ASP A 77 6.22 6.88 -2.89
CA ASP A 77 6.90 5.73 -3.49
C ASP A 77 6.53 5.64 -4.97
N PHE A 78 7.51 5.41 -5.82
CA PHE A 78 7.31 5.21 -7.26
C PHE A 78 8.10 4.01 -7.79
N GLY A 79 7.65 3.48 -8.93
CA GLY A 79 8.21 2.27 -9.54
C GLY A 79 9.67 2.42 -9.94
N ASN A 80 10.43 1.33 -9.83
CA ASN A 80 11.85 1.25 -10.18
C ASN A 80 12.16 0.06 -11.11
N CYS A 81 11.15 -0.68 -11.55
CA CYS A 81 11.34 -1.92 -12.34
C CYS A 81 10.42 -2.02 -13.56
N SER A 82 9.12 -2.27 -13.36
CA SER A 82 8.13 -2.50 -14.43
C SER A 82 7.64 -1.20 -15.04
N LYS A 83 7.37 -0.22 -14.18
CA LYS A 83 6.85 1.10 -14.53
C LYS A 83 7.68 2.18 -13.82
N PRO A 84 8.95 2.36 -14.22
CA PRO A 84 9.81 3.34 -13.59
C PRO A 84 9.20 4.74 -13.59
N GLY A 85 9.26 5.40 -12.43
CA GLY A 85 8.72 6.76 -12.24
C GLY A 85 7.22 6.84 -11.95
N GLN A 86 6.42 5.78 -12.18
CA GLN A 86 4.98 5.85 -11.86
C GLN A 86 4.75 5.80 -10.35
N ILE A 87 3.93 6.72 -9.83
CA ILE A 87 3.58 6.80 -8.40
C ILE A 87 2.78 5.56 -8.00
N VAL A 88 3.32 4.81 -7.04
CA VAL A 88 2.74 3.58 -6.48
C VAL A 88 2.02 3.86 -5.17
N ARG A 89 2.60 4.74 -4.32
CA ARG A 89 2.07 5.05 -2.99
C ARG A 89 2.32 6.50 -2.64
N ILE A 90 1.35 7.10 -1.98
CA ILE A 90 1.42 8.41 -1.37
C ILE A 90 1.13 8.23 0.12
N LYS A 91 2.03 8.71 0.98
CA LYS A 91 1.88 8.70 2.43
C LYS A 91 2.10 10.11 2.95
N LEU A 92 1.08 10.67 3.62
CA LEU A 92 1.13 12.01 4.17
C LEU A 92 0.81 11.98 5.66
N LYS A 93 1.54 12.77 6.45
CA LYS A 93 1.27 13.03 7.87
C LYS A 93 0.57 14.37 7.99
N TYR A 94 -0.59 14.40 8.64
CA TYR A 94 -1.30 15.66 8.91
C TYR A 94 -0.56 16.49 9.94
N GLU A 95 -0.71 17.82 9.86
CA GLU A 95 -0.18 18.75 10.88
C GLU A 95 -0.89 18.56 12.21
N ASP A 96 -2.22 18.43 12.19
CA ASP A 96 -3.02 18.18 13.38
C ASP A 96 -2.86 16.72 13.82
N GLU A 97 -2.25 16.53 14.98
CA GLU A 97 -1.91 15.24 15.57
C GLU A 97 -2.97 14.74 16.54
N ASP A 98 -4.00 15.56 16.83
CA ASP A 98 -5.02 15.25 17.83
C ASP A 98 -5.92 14.09 17.44
N LYS A 99 -6.31 13.31 18.45
CA LYS A 99 -7.29 12.21 18.28
C LYS A 99 -8.65 12.73 17.79
N LYS A 100 -9.05 13.90 18.23
CA LYS A 100 -10.30 14.53 17.80
C LYS A 100 -10.30 14.81 16.29
N PHE A 101 -9.21 15.35 15.76
CA PHE A 101 -9.05 15.57 14.33
C PHE A 101 -9.15 14.25 13.55
N TYR A 102 -8.51 13.19 14.05
CA TYR A 102 -8.65 11.85 13.48
C TYR A 102 -10.10 11.38 13.43
N ASP A 103 -10.86 11.53 14.52
CA ASP A 103 -12.25 11.10 14.59
C ASP A 103 -13.14 11.88 13.60
N ASP A 104 -12.90 13.18 13.48
CA ASP A 104 -13.59 14.04 12.50
C ASP A 104 -13.25 13.63 11.06
N LEU A 105 -11.97 13.29 10.78
CA LEU A 105 -11.55 12.74 9.47
C LEU A 105 -12.20 11.39 9.22
N LEU A 106 -12.16 10.47 10.18
CA LEU A 106 -12.74 9.14 10.05
C LEU A 106 -14.23 9.21 9.69
N ALA A 107 -14.97 10.10 10.35
CA ALA A 107 -16.38 10.32 10.05
C ALA A 107 -16.58 10.81 8.58
N ARG A 108 -15.72 11.72 8.11
CA ARG A 108 -15.76 12.21 6.72
C ARG A 108 -15.39 11.13 5.70
N PHE A 109 -14.37 10.29 6.02
CA PHE A 109 -13.97 9.17 5.18
C PHE A 109 -15.09 8.14 5.08
N LYS A 110 -15.73 7.78 6.20
CA LYS A 110 -16.90 6.89 6.22
C LYS A 110 -18.05 7.45 5.39
N LYS A 111 -18.34 8.74 5.50
CA LYS A 111 -19.39 9.39 4.71
C LYS A 111 -19.09 9.32 3.21
N ARG A 112 -17.81 9.47 2.80
CA ARG A 112 -17.40 9.50 1.39
C ARG A 112 -17.23 8.10 0.80
N PHE A 113 -16.59 7.19 1.54
CA PHE A 113 -16.12 5.91 1.05
C PHE A 113 -16.92 4.72 1.58
N GLY A 114 -17.82 4.93 2.55
CA GLY A 114 -18.50 3.87 3.28
C GLY A 114 -17.73 3.39 4.50
N GLU A 115 -18.22 2.34 5.15
CA GLU A 115 -17.50 1.72 6.28
C GLU A 115 -16.17 1.11 5.80
N PRO A 116 -15.13 1.13 6.63
CA PRO A 116 -13.85 0.50 6.27
C PRO A 116 -13.97 -1.02 6.24
N ASP A 117 -13.17 -1.65 5.38
CA ASP A 117 -13.18 -3.10 5.19
C ASP A 117 -12.37 -3.83 6.26
N GLU A 118 -11.35 -3.17 6.82
CA GLU A 118 -10.36 -3.86 7.63
C GLU A 118 -9.76 -2.95 8.72
N TRP A 119 -9.66 -3.52 9.94
CA TRP A 119 -8.86 -2.94 11.02
C TRP A 119 -7.38 -3.25 10.82
N ARG A 120 -6.52 -2.23 10.95
CA ARG A 120 -5.05 -2.32 10.81
C ARG A 120 -4.30 -1.73 12.00
N GLY A 121 -4.99 -1.51 13.10
CA GLY A 121 -4.39 -1.05 14.35
C GLY A 121 -3.70 -2.17 15.12
N ASP A 122 -3.12 -1.81 16.26
CA ASP A 122 -2.56 -2.78 17.22
C ASP A 122 -3.54 -3.11 18.34
N PRO A 123 -3.37 -4.26 19.03
CA PRO A 123 -4.29 -4.68 20.11
C PRO A 123 -4.35 -3.73 21.31
N PHE A 124 -3.32 -2.90 21.51
CA PHE A 124 -3.23 -1.95 22.62
C PHE A 124 -3.79 -0.57 22.27
N HIS A 125 -4.29 -0.41 21.04
CA HIS A 125 -4.79 0.86 20.52
C HIS A 125 -3.78 2.02 20.59
N VAL A 126 -2.49 1.71 20.60
CA VAL A 126 -1.42 2.70 20.40
C VAL A 126 -1.50 3.20 18.96
N ILE A 127 -1.77 2.28 18.02
CA ILE A 127 -2.04 2.57 16.63
C ILE A 127 -3.50 2.22 16.33
N ILE A 128 -4.28 3.20 15.89
CA ILE A 128 -5.65 3.04 15.40
C ILE A 128 -5.60 3.26 13.90
N ALA A 129 -5.93 2.24 13.10
CA ALA A 129 -5.91 2.36 11.65
C ALA A 129 -7.06 1.60 11.00
N TRP A 130 -7.69 2.24 10.02
CA TRP A 130 -8.75 1.66 9.21
C TRP A 130 -8.36 1.66 7.73
N LYS A 131 -8.68 0.58 7.04
CA LYS A 131 -8.39 0.39 5.63
C LYS A 131 -9.68 0.26 4.84
N TRP A 132 -9.71 0.93 3.69
CA TRP A 132 -10.65 0.76 2.58
C TRP A 132 -9.92 0.17 1.39
N SER A 133 -10.60 -0.71 0.67
CA SER A 133 -10.11 -1.35 -0.54
C SER A 133 -11.07 -1.05 -1.69
N PHE A 134 -10.53 -0.65 -2.82
CA PHE A 134 -11.30 -0.27 -4.00
C PHE A 134 -10.75 -0.98 -5.24
N SER A 135 -11.60 -1.08 -6.26
CA SER A 135 -11.15 -1.36 -7.62
C SER A 135 -11.51 -0.18 -8.50
N ASP A 136 -10.55 0.32 -9.27
CA ASP A 136 -10.84 1.39 -10.24
C ASP A 136 -11.46 0.80 -11.53
N GLU A 137 -11.86 1.68 -12.47
CA GLU A 137 -12.47 1.30 -13.74
C GLU A 137 -11.58 0.39 -14.61
N LYS A 138 -10.26 0.45 -14.41
CA LYS A 138 -9.27 -0.39 -15.09
C LYS A 138 -9.00 -1.70 -14.38
N GLY A 139 -9.71 -1.97 -13.26
CA GLY A 139 -9.50 -3.14 -12.41
C GLY A 139 -8.28 -3.06 -11.49
N ASN A 140 -7.61 -1.91 -11.38
CA ASN A 140 -6.53 -1.75 -10.43
C ASN A 140 -7.08 -1.71 -9.00
N LYS A 141 -6.41 -2.42 -8.11
CA LYS A 141 -6.73 -2.43 -6.68
C LYS A 141 -6.07 -1.23 -6.00
N ILE A 142 -6.87 -0.43 -5.33
CA ILE A 142 -6.44 0.75 -4.57
C ILE A 142 -6.69 0.49 -3.07
N SER A 143 -5.72 0.79 -2.23
CA SER A 143 -5.84 0.72 -0.77
C SER A 143 -5.69 2.12 -0.18
N LEU A 144 -6.64 2.51 0.66
CA LEU A 144 -6.63 3.74 1.44
C LEU A 144 -6.58 3.37 2.92
N ILE A 145 -5.62 3.94 3.67
CA ILE A 145 -5.51 3.74 5.11
C ILE A 145 -5.51 5.11 5.80
N LEU A 146 -6.38 5.29 6.79
CA LEU A 146 -6.35 6.40 7.72
C LEU A 146 -5.87 5.88 9.07
N GLN A 147 -4.86 6.53 9.65
CA GLN A 147 -4.20 6.10 10.88
C GLN A 147 -4.06 7.25 11.87
N HIS A 148 -4.28 6.95 13.15
CA HIS A 148 -3.85 7.73 14.31
C HIS A 148 -2.86 6.89 15.13
N SER A 149 -1.79 7.49 15.61
CA SER A 149 -0.80 6.81 16.44
C SER A 149 -0.35 7.68 17.60
N ARG A 150 -0.24 7.04 18.77
CA ARG A 150 0.34 7.60 19.99
C ARG A 150 1.77 7.06 20.22
N ASP A 151 2.34 6.40 19.23
CA ASP A 151 3.71 5.89 19.27
C ASP A 151 4.67 7.05 18.98
N GLU A 152 5.22 7.63 20.03
CA GLU A 152 6.10 8.80 19.99
C GLU A 152 7.41 8.52 19.26
N GLU A 153 7.87 7.27 19.26
CA GLU A 153 9.17 6.90 18.73
C GLU A 153 9.16 6.77 17.20
N TYR A 154 8.08 6.20 16.61
CA TYR A 154 8.11 5.83 15.20
C TYR A 154 6.97 6.40 14.34
N LYS A 155 5.80 6.68 14.92
CA LYS A 155 4.60 6.92 14.11
C LYS A 155 3.64 7.96 14.68
N TRP A 156 4.11 8.86 15.54
CA TRP A 156 3.24 9.85 16.20
C TRP A 156 2.31 10.58 15.22
N GLY A 157 1.06 10.80 15.67
CA GLY A 157 0.07 11.66 15.01
C GLY A 157 -0.79 10.96 13.95
N ASN A 158 -1.41 11.77 13.13
CA ASN A 158 -2.38 11.37 12.13
C ASN A 158 -1.74 11.22 10.75
N SER A 159 -2.10 10.18 10.02
CA SER A 159 -1.58 9.98 8.66
C SER A 159 -2.59 9.31 7.74
N VAL A 160 -2.42 9.56 6.46
CA VAL A 160 -3.15 8.90 5.38
C VAL A 160 -2.16 8.22 4.44
N LYS A 161 -2.52 7.03 3.95
CA LYS A 161 -1.73 6.27 2.98
C LYS A 161 -2.64 5.79 1.87
N LEU A 162 -2.33 6.20 0.65
CA LEU A 162 -3.02 5.80 -0.56
C LEU A 162 -2.06 4.99 -1.43
N THR A 163 -2.47 3.79 -1.86
CA THR A 163 -1.58 2.85 -2.58
C THR A 163 -2.31 2.21 -3.75
N ASN A 164 -1.69 2.18 -4.93
CA ASN A 164 -2.06 1.30 -6.02
C ASN A 164 -1.38 -0.06 -5.81
N THR A 165 -2.13 -1.02 -5.24
CA THR A 165 -1.58 -2.34 -4.89
C THR A 165 -1.29 -3.18 -6.12
N THR A 166 -2.06 -3.03 -7.20
CA THR A 166 -1.79 -3.70 -8.48
C THR A 166 -0.45 -3.28 -9.06
N LEU A 167 -0.18 -1.97 -9.10
CA LEU A 167 1.09 -1.46 -9.60
C LEU A 167 2.26 -1.89 -8.71
N MET A 168 2.06 -1.90 -7.39
CA MET A 168 3.06 -2.39 -6.43
C MET A 168 3.41 -3.87 -6.68
N GLU A 169 2.42 -4.73 -6.88
CA GLU A 169 2.61 -6.15 -7.20
C GLU A 169 3.35 -6.33 -8.55
N GLN A 170 3.04 -5.50 -9.55
CA GLN A 170 3.74 -5.53 -10.85
C GLN A 170 5.22 -5.16 -10.71
N GLU A 171 5.54 -4.14 -9.91
CA GLU A 171 6.92 -3.74 -9.63
C GLU A 171 7.69 -4.87 -8.91
N GLN A 172 7.08 -5.48 -7.89
CA GLN A 172 7.66 -6.60 -7.15
C GLN A 172 7.94 -7.80 -8.07
N LEU A 173 6.97 -8.24 -8.86
CA LEU A 173 7.11 -9.37 -9.78
C LEU A 173 8.21 -9.12 -10.82
N CYS A 174 8.30 -7.89 -11.34
CA CYS A 174 9.37 -7.50 -12.25
C CYS A 174 10.74 -7.67 -11.60
N PHE A 175 10.92 -7.20 -10.38
CA PHE A 175 12.16 -7.27 -9.63
C PHE A 175 12.56 -8.73 -9.31
N GLU A 176 11.60 -9.53 -8.84
CA GLU A 176 11.82 -10.96 -8.56
C GLU A 176 12.27 -11.73 -9.80
N LYS A 177 11.67 -11.43 -10.96
CA LYS A 177 12.06 -12.04 -12.24
C LYS A 177 13.49 -11.67 -12.62
N LYS A 178 13.87 -10.40 -12.53
CA LYS A 178 15.24 -9.95 -12.80
C LYS A 178 16.26 -10.63 -11.90
N ASN A 179 15.98 -10.71 -10.60
CA ASN A 179 16.89 -11.35 -9.64
C ASN A 179 17.07 -12.84 -9.91
N LYS A 180 16.02 -13.56 -10.32
CA LYS A 180 16.13 -14.98 -10.71
C LYS A 180 17.00 -15.15 -11.96
N GLU A 181 16.85 -14.27 -12.95
CA GLU A 181 17.66 -14.31 -14.18
C GLU A 181 19.13 -13.98 -13.93
N GLU A 182 19.42 -13.04 -12.99
CA GLU A 182 20.78 -12.66 -12.61
C GLU A 182 21.41 -13.70 -11.66
N GLY A 183 20.67 -14.23 -10.68
CA GLY A 183 21.10 -15.29 -9.77
C GLY A 183 21.45 -16.58 -10.51
N GLY A 184 20.66 -16.99 -11.50
CA GLY A 184 20.98 -18.13 -12.37
C GLY A 184 22.26 -17.95 -13.18
N LYS A 185 22.63 -16.71 -13.55
CA LYS A 185 23.92 -16.40 -14.22
C LYS A 185 25.10 -16.40 -13.25
N GLN A 186 24.91 -16.06 -11.98
CA GLN A 186 25.93 -16.10 -10.95
C GLN A 186 26.21 -17.51 -10.45
N GLU A 187 25.19 -18.36 -10.29
CA GLU A 187 25.38 -19.78 -9.93
C GLU A 187 26.15 -20.54 -11.02
N ALA A 188 25.91 -20.24 -12.30
CA ALA A 188 26.66 -20.81 -13.40
C ALA A 188 28.14 -20.35 -13.44
N LYS A 189 28.48 -19.20 -12.84
CA LYS A 189 29.87 -18.70 -12.69
C LYS A 189 30.51 -19.07 -11.36
N SER A 190 29.74 -19.34 -10.33
CA SER A 190 30.20 -19.62 -8.94
C SER A 190 30.38 -21.10 -8.63
N SER A 191 30.13 -22.00 -9.58
CA SER A 191 30.36 -23.44 -9.36
C SER A 191 31.85 -23.86 -9.27
N SER A 192 32.79 -22.91 -9.37
CA SER A 192 34.22 -23.17 -9.18
C SER A 192 34.79 -22.35 -8.01
N GLN A 193 34.67 -22.86 -6.81
CA GLN A 193 35.37 -22.54 -5.54
C GLN A 193 34.44 -22.23 -4.37
N LYS A 194 33.73 -23.24 -3.89
CA LYS A 194 33.36 -23.26 -2.47
C LYS A 194 34.66 -23.51 -1.69
N HIS A 195 35.26 -22.44 -1.14
CA HIS A 195 36.35 -22.59 -0.18
C HIS A 195 35.82 -23.35 1.04
N LYS A 196 36.30 -24.61 1.21
CA LYS A 196 35.91 -25.43 2.35
C LYS A 196 36.62 -24.83 3.57
N LEU A 197 35.85 -24.23 4.49
CA LEU A 197 36.39 -23.67 5.71
C LEU A 197 37.18 -24.72 6.48
N SER A 198 38.40 -24.39 6.92
CA SER A 198 39.27 -25.24 7.76
C SER A 198 38.88 -25.06 9.22
N GLU A 199 39.29 -26.02 10.08
CA GLU A 199 39.12 -25.93 11.54
C GLU A 199 39.69 -24.64 12.13
N LYS A 200 40.77 -24.13 11.53
CA LYS A 200 41.40 -22.86 11.89
C LYS A 200 40.51 -21.62 11.58
N ASP A 201 39.66 -21.70 10.57
CA ASP A 201 38.71 -20.64 10.23
C ASP A 201 37.55 -20.63 11.23
N TYR A 202 37.08 -21.80 11.70
CA TYR A 202 36.05 -21.91 12.72
C TYR A 202 36.49 -21.33 14.07
N GLN A 203 37.75 -21.48 14.45
CA GLN A 203 38.26 -20.93 15.72
C GLN A 203 38.21 -19.38 15.77
N ARG A 204 38.21 -18.69 14.60
CA ARG A 204 38.05 -17.24 14.53
C ARG A 204 36.59 -16.78 14.78
N PHE A 205 35.63 -17.66 14.67
CA PHE A 205 34.21 -17.35 14.88
C PHE A 205 33.78 -17.59 16.35
N ILE A 206 34.66 -18.16 17.20
CA ILE A 206 34.35 -18.42 18.59
C ILE A 206 34.98 -17.33 19.45
N PRO A 207 34.20 -16.58 20.25
CA PRO A 207 34.73 -15.57 21.17
C PRO A 207 35.70 -16.24 22.16
N GLN A 208 36.83 -15.56 22.44
CA GLN A 208 37.82 -16.01 23.42
C GLN A 208 37.44 -15.51 24.82
#